data_fa2da89a7663796b45935568a036a2d5
#
_entry.id   fa2da89a7663796b45935568a036a2d5
#
_cell.length_a   1.000
_cell.length_b   1.000
_cell.length_c   1.000
_cell.angle_alpha   90.00
_cell.angle_beta   90.00
_cell.angle_gamma   90.00
#
_symmetry.space_group_name_H-M   'P 1'
#
loop_
_entity.id
_entity.type
_entity.pdbx_description
1 polymer ?
#
loop_
_entity_poly.entity_id
_entity_poly.type
_entity_poly.pdbx_seq_one_letter_code
_entity_poly.pdbx_strand_id
1 'polypeptide(L)'
;MPLEKVLQEIQQKGEEEVRKLKEEAEREVERILAEARAEAEEILKRARDEAEKEAEALRKQEISSVKLEMKRELLNKQKDILESVFDLLRQRVREMDEETRKKLLRTLLERNASPGMLVYSRKEDEEIVKSLAKELKIDLKYAGNVECLGGVILEDPSGEVRVNLTFDELINQVYEQKMSEVSKILFG
;
A
#
# COMPACT_ATOMS: atom_id res chain seq x y z
N MET A 1 49.59 -93.91 -15.33
CA MET A 1 49.32 -93.13 -16.54
C MET A 1 47.83 -92.78 -16.79
N PRO A 2 46.82 -93.54 -16.46
CA PRO A 2 45.42 -93.00 -16.55
C PRO A 2 45.08 -91.98 -15.48
N LEU A 3 45.72 -92.08 -14.27
CA LEU A 3 45.41 -91.25 -13.11
C LEU A 3 45.85 -89.78 -13.32
N GLU A 4 46.97 -89.51 -13.99
CA GLU A 4 47.52 -88.22 -14.28
C GLU A 4 46.64 -87.44 -15.26
N LYS A 5 46.03 -88.07 -16.23
CA LYS A 5 45.09 -87.45 -17.15
C LYS A 5 43.78 -86.99 -16.46
N VAL A 6 43.27 -87.84 -15.55
CA VAL A 6 42.06 -87.51 -14.79
C VAL A 6 42.33 -86.35 -13.82
N LEU A 7 43.47 -86.26 -13.18
CA LEU A 7 43.88 -85.18 -12.35
C LEU A 7 43.99 -83.88 -13.15
N GLN A 8 44.59 -83.92 -14.35
CA GLN A 8 44.65 -82.73 -15.24
C GLN A 8 43.31 -82.27 -15.74
N GLU A 9 42.40 -83.20 -16.07
CA GLU A 9 41.01 -82.82 -16.47
C GLU A 9 40.22 -82.16 -15.32
N ILE A 10 40.34 -82.67 -14.07
CA ILE A 10 39.73 -82.12 -12.89
C ILE A 10 40.27 -80.69 -12.63
N GLN A 11 41.60 -80.53 -12.75
CA GLN A 11 42.27 -79.26 -12.54
C GLN A 11 41.83 -78.26 -13.59
N GLN A 12 41.80 -78.64 -14.88
CA GLN A 12 41.30 -77.75 -15.98
C GLN A 12 39.83 -77.34 -15.79
N LYS A 13 38.97 -78.30 -15.42
CA LYS A 13 37.56 -78.00 -15.13
C LYS A 13 37.43 -77.08 -13.93
N GLY A 14 38.18 -77.21 -12.88
CA GLY A 14 38.20 -76.36 -11.71
C GLY A 14 38.64 -74.90 -12.07
N GLU A 15 39.72 -74.80 -12.88
CA GLU A 15 40.20 -73.49 -13.38
C GLU A 15 39.17 -72.79 -14.29
N GLU A 16 38.48 -73.59 -15.13
CA GLU A 16 37.40 -73.04 -15.96
C GLU A 16 36.19 -72.56 -15.14
N GLU A 17 35.78 -73.29 -14.11
CA GLU A 17 34.70 -72.87 -13.20
C GLU A 17 35.08 -71.61 -12.41
N VAL A 18 36.30 -71.56 -11.88
CA VAL A 18 36.82 -70.37 -11.18
C VAL A 18 36.84 -69.14 -12.09
N ARG A 19 37.27 -69.34 -13.37
CA ARG A 19 37.27 -68.26 -14.36
C ARG A 19 35.84 -67.76 -14.66
N LYS A 20 34.90 -68.68 -14.88
CA LYS A 20 33.48 -68.30 -15.12
C LYS A 20 32.88 -67.55 -13.94
N LEU A 21 33.15 -68.04 -12.72
CA LEU A 21 32.65 -67.38 -11.51
C LEU A 21 33.24 -66.00 -11.31
N LYS A 22 34.53 -65.81 -11.65
CA LYS A 22 35.13 -64.45 -11.64
C LYS A 22 34.53 -63.53 -12.69
N GLU A 23 34.33 -63.99 -13.92
CA GLU A 23 33.69 -63.18 -15.00
C GLU A 23 32.27 -62.87 -14.66
N GLU A 24 31.50 -63.75 -14.02
CA GLU A 24 30.15 -63.46 -13.54
C GLU A 24 30.15 -62.42 -12.41
N ALA A 25 31.06 -62.54 -11.45
CA ALA A 25 31.19 -61.57 -10.36
C ALA A 25 31.61 -60.16 -10.87
N GLU A 26 32.54 -60.08 -11.83
CA GLU A 26 32.95 -58.82 -12.45
C GLU A 26 31.82 -58.17 -13.18
N ARG A 27 31.02 -58.95 -13.95
CA ARG A 27 29.82 -58.37 -14.63
C ARG A 27 28.78 -57.86 -13.65
N GLU A 28 28.56 -58.58 -12.54
CA GLU A 28 27.62 -58.16 -11.51
C GLU A 28 28.10 -56.89 -10.79
N VAL A 29 29.39 -56.76 -10.50
CA VAL A 29 30.00 -55.54 -9.94
C VAL A 29 29.83 -54.37 -10.92
N GLU A 30 30.12 -54.55 -12.21
CA GLU A 30 29.93 -53.53 -13.21
C GLU A 30 28.46 -53.09 -13.32
N ARG A 31 27.52 -54.05 -13.28
CA ARG A 31 26.08 -53.76 -13.28
C ARG A 31 25.67 -52.91 -12.08
N ILE A 32 26.07 -53.30 -10.87
CA ILE A 32 25.75 -52.59 -9.64
C ILE A 32 26.35 -51.19 -9.65
N LEU A 33 27.59 -51.04 -10.12
CA LEU A 33 28.24 -49.74 -10.23
C LEU A 33 27.56 -48.83 -11.27
N ALA A 34 27.12 -49.40 -12.40
CA ALA A 34 26.41 -48.65 -13.42
C ALA A 34 25.03 -48.17 -12.92
N GLU A 35 24.28 -49.03 -12.25
CA GLU A 35 23.01 -48.71 -11.62
C GLU A 35 23.16 -47.59 -10.56
N ALA A 36 24.13 -47.74 -9.64
CA ALA A 36 24.40 -46.73 -8.61
C ALA A 36 24.81 -45.36 -9.18
N ARG A 37 25.61 -45.37 -10.27
CA ARG A 37 25.98 -44.14 -10.95
C ARG A 37 24.76 -43.46 -11.62
N ALA A 38 23.93 -44.24 -12.30
CA ALA A 38 22.71 -43.71 -12.93
C ALA A 38 21.74 -43.11 -11.89
N GLU A 39 21.58 -43.81 -10.76
CA GLU A 39 20.74 -43.32 -9.66
C GLU A 39 21.31 -42.01 -9.04
N ALA A 40 22.62 -41.96 -8.82
CA ALA A 40 23.28 -40.76 -8.32
C ALA A 40 23.13 -39.57 -9.29
N GLU A 41 23.28 -39.80 -10.60
CA GLU A 41 23.07 -38.75 -11.61
C GLU A 41 21.62 -38.26 -11.63
N GLU A 42 20.64 -39.15 -11.48
CA GLU A 42 19.22 -38.77 -11.41
C GLU A 42 18.91 -37.93 -10.16
N ILE A 43 19.45 -38.33 -9.00
CA ILE A 43 19.33 -37.58 -7.75
C ILE A 43 19.92 -36.18 -7.91
N LEU A 44 21.13 -36.08 -8.45
CA LEU A 44 21.78 -34.79 -8.67
C LEU A 44 21.00 -33.89 -9.64
N LYS A 45 20.47 -34.50 -10.71
CA LYS A 45 19.64 -33.76 -11.67
C LYS A 45 18.36 -33.21 -11.02
N ARG A 46 17.64 -34.08 -10.28
CA ARG A 46 16.42 -33.63 -9.55
C ARG A 46 16.75 -32.54 -8.56
N ALA A 47 17.81 -32.69 -7.76
CA ALA A 47 18.21 -31.66 -6.80
C ALA A 47 18.54 -30.30 -7.46
N ARG A 48 19.19 -30.33 -8.63
CA ARG A 48 19.47 -29.10 -9.40
C ARG A 48 18.19 -28.46 -9.94
N ASP A 49 17.31 -29.26 -10.52
CA ASP A 49 16.04 -28.79 -11.07
C ASP A 49 15.14 -28.19 -9.98
N GLU A 50 15.12 -28.78 -8.79
CA GLU A 50 14.40 -28.26 -7.62
C GLU A 50 15.02 -26.95 -7.12
N ALA A 51 16.34 -26.90 -6.94
CA ALA A 51 17.05 -25.70 -6.50
C ALA A 51 16.85 -24.53 -7.48
N GLU A 52 16.86 -24.80 -8.79
CA GLU A 52 16.61 -23.77 -9.81
C GLU A 52 15.17 -23.23 -9.74
N LYS A 53 14.19 -24.11 -9.57
CA LYS A 53 12.78 -23.71 -9.39
C LYS A 53 12.56 -22.87 -8.12
N GLU A 54 13.18 -23.30 -7.01
CA GLU A 54 13.09 -22.54 -5.75
C GLU A 54 13.76 -21.18 -5.88
N ALA A 55 14.94 -21.11 -6.50
CA ALA A 55 15.64 -19.86 -6.75
C ALA A 55 14.82 -18.90 -7.64
N GLU A 56 14.17 -19.42 -8.71
CA GLU A 56 13.27 -18.60 -9.54
C GLU A 56 12.02 -18.12 -8.78
N ALA A 57 11.42 -18.98 -7.97
CA ALA A 57 10.26 -18.63 -7.16
C ALA A 57 10.60 -17.52 -6.15
N LEU A 58 11.71 -17.69 -5.43
CA LEU A 58 12.22 -16.70 -4.48
C LEU A 58 12.51 -15.37 -5.18
N ARG A 59 13.20 -15.41 -6.32
CA ARG A 59 13.48 -14.20 -7.10
C ARG A 59 12.22 -13.45 -7.54
N LYS A 60 11.19 -14.17 -7.99
CA LYS A 60 9.89 -13.59 -8.36
C LYS A 60 9.19 -12.98 -7.15
N GLN A 61 9.24 -13.65 -6.01
CA GLN A 61 8.67 -13.16 -4.75
C GLN A 61 9.36 -11.86 -4.30
N GLU A 62 10.69 -11.83 -4.27
CA GLU A 62 11.47 -10.65 -3.89
C GLU A 62 11.21 -9.46 -4.81
N ILE A 63 11.22 -9.67 -6.13
CA ILE A 63 10.91 -8.61 -7.10
C ILE A 63 9.49 -8.06 -6.89
N SER A 64 8.51 -8.93 -6.59
CA SER A 64 7.13 -8.51 -6.34
C SER A 64 7.02 -7.72 -5.04
N SER A 65 7.71 -8.14 -3.99
CA SER A 65 7.78 -7.43 -2.71
C SER A 65 8.36 -6.03 -2.87
N VAL A 66 9.52 -5.92 -3.53
CA VAL A 66 10.16 -4.63 -3.79
C VAL A 66 9.27 -3.71 -4.63
N LYS A 67 8.59 -4.24 -5.66
CA LYS A 67 7.64 -3.44 -6.46
C LYS A 67 6.48 -2.90 -5.63
N LEU A 68 5.94 -3.71 -4.72
CA LEU A 68 4.86 -3.28 -3.81
C LEU A 68 5.34 -2.21 -2.85
N GLU A 69 6.53 -2.36 -2.29
CA GLU A 69 7.14 -1.38 -1.39
C GLU A 69 7.39 -0.04 -2.10
N MET A 70 7.99 -0.06 -3.28
CA MET A 70 8.18 1.15 -4.10
C MET A 70 6.86 1.83 -4.45
N LYS A 71 5.82 1.05 -4.79
CA LYS A 71 4.49 1.61 -5.07
C LYS A 71 3.88 2.26 -3.82
N ARG A 72 4.05 1.64 -2.66
CA ARG A 72 3.59 2.18 -1.38
C ARG A 72 4.29 3.49 -1.03
N GLU A 73 5.62 3.53 -1.18
CA GLU A 73 6.39 4.76 -0.97
C GLU A 73 5.97 5.89 -1.92
N LEU A 74 5.79 5.58 -3.20
CA LEU A 74 5.31 6.55 -4.17
C LEU A 74 3.95 7.14 -3.77
N LEU A 75 2.99 6.27 -3.40
CA LEU A 75 1.66 6.70 -2.97
C LEU A 75 1.72 7.54 -1.67
N ASN A 76 2.58 7.19 -0.72
CA ASN A 76 2.80 7.98 0.49
C ASN A 76 3.34 9.36 0.14
N LYS A 77 4.33 9.45 -0.75
CA LYS A 77 4.87 10.75 -1.20
C LYS A 77 3.84 11.60 -1.95
N GLN A 78 3.01 10.97 -2.78
CA GLN A 78 1.89 11.67 -3.43
C GLN A 78 0.89 12.23 -2.40
N LYS A 79 0.58 11.44 -1.37
CA LYS A 79 -0.27 11.88 -0.26
C LYS A 79 0.35 13.06 0.49
N ASP A 80 1.63 12.99 0.86
CA ASP A 80 2.34 14.07 1.56
C ASP A 80 2.29 15.39 0.75
N ILE A 81 2.47 15.30 -0.57
CA ILE A 81 2.39 16.47 -1.46
C ILE A 81 0.97 17.04 -1.48
N LEU A 82 -0.06 16.20 -1.58
CA LEU A 82 -1.45 16.65 -1.55
C LEU A 82 -1.78 17.33 -0.21
N GLU A 83 -1.38 16.73 0.91
CA GLU A 83 -1.56 17.35 2.25
C GLU A 83 -0.88 18.71 2.32
N SER A 84 0.35 18.84 1.79
CA SER A 84 1.06 20.12 1.75
C SER A 84 0.32 21.20 0.96
N VAL A 85 -0.35 20.84 -0.13
CA VAL A 85 -1.17 21.81 -0.91
C VAL A 85 -2.34 22.32 -0.07
N PHE A 86 -3.01 21.44 0.67
CA PHE A 86 -4.14 21.85 1.53
C PHE A 86 -3.67 22.60 2.78
N ASP A 87 -2.48 22.31 3.30
CA ASP A 87 -1.89 23.11 4.37
C ASP A 87 -1.56 24.53 3.91
N LEU A 88 -1.04 24.68 2.70
CA LEU A 88 -0.86 25.99 2.09
C LEU A 88 -2.22 26.74 1.91
N LEU A 89 -3.27 26.02 1.55
CA LEU A 89 -4.62 26.61 1.48
C LEU A 89 -5.09 27.09 2.86
N ARG A 90 -4.92 26.27 3.91
CA ARG A 90 -5.25 26.65 5.29
C ARG A 90 -4.47 27.90 5.72
N GLN A 91 -3.18 27.93 5.41
CA GLN A 91 -2.35 29.10 5.69
C GLN A 91 -2.85 30.35 4.97
N ARG A 92 -3.15 30.25 3.67
CA ARG A 92 -3.71 31.37 2.89
C ARG A 92 -5.04 31.88 3.44
N VAL A 93 -5.91 30.98 3.89
CA VAL A 93 -7.18 31.35 4.54
C VAL A 93 -6.94 32.02 5.88
N ARG A 94 -5.93 31.59 6.65
CA ARG A 94 -5.55 32.24 7.92
C ARG A 94 -5.05 33.68 7.71
N GLU A 95 -4.23 33.87 6.67
CA GLU A 95 -3.60 35.14 6.32
C GLU A 95 -4.46 36.04 5.42
N MET A 96 -5.72 35.65 5.17
CA MET A 96 -6.64 36.38 4.33
C MET A 96 -6.91 37.80 4.87
N ASP A 97 -6.92 38.77 3.98
CA ASP A 97 -7.26 40.16 4.30
C ASP A 97 -8.71 40.30 4.80
N GLU A 98 -8.94 41.36 5.58
CA GLU A 98 -10.23 41.58 6.22
C GLU A 98 -11.36 41.82 5.19
N GLU A 99 -11.06 42.47 4.06
CA GLU A 99 -12.04 42.76 3.03
C GLU A 99 -12.54 41.48 2.34
N THR A 100 -11.60 40.60 1.96
CA THR A 100 -11.94 39.30 1.38
C THR A 100 -12.68 38.41 2.39
N ARG A 101 -12.26 38.42 3.64
CA ARG A 101 -12.95 37.74 4.74
C ARG A 101 -14.38 38.23 4.92
N LYS A 102 -14.59 39.55 4.94
CA LYS A 102 -15.93 40.18 5.03
C LYS A 102 -16.81 39.74 3.87
N LYS A 103 -16.28 39.72 2.63
CA LYS A 103 -17.02 39.27 1.44
C LYS A 103 -17.45 37.80 1.54
N LEU A 104 -16.57 36.93 2.03
CA LEU A 104 -16.90 35.51 2.21
C LEU A 104 -17.95 35.32 3.29
N LEU A 105 -17.78 35.94 4.46
CA LEU A 105 -18.77 35.88 5.55
C LEU A 105 -20.12 36.37 5.10
N ARG A 106 -20.17 37.49 4.34
CA ARG A 106 -21.39 38.01 3.74
C ARG A 106 -22.07 36.96 2.88
N THR A 107 -21.34 36.34 1.95
CA THR A 107 -21.89 35.31 1.06
C THR A 107 -22.41 34.09 1.83
N LEU A 108 -21.71 33.65 2.89
CA LEU A 108 -22.16 32.57 3.73
C LEU A 108 -23.47 32.90 4.45
N LEU A 109 -23.59 34.11 5.01
CA LEU A 109 -24.80 34.56 5.69
C LEU A 109 -25.96 34.74 4.72
N GLU A 110 -25.75 35.42 3.57
CA GLU A 110 -26.78 35.62 2.55
C GLU A 110 -27.41 34.32 2.04
N ARG A 111 -26.61 33.24 1.95
CA ARG A 111 -27.08 31.95 1.40
C ARG A 111 -27.69 31.02 2.42
N ASN A 112 -27.32 31.11 3.68
CA ASN A 112 -27.63 30.09 4.66
C ASN A 112 -28.34 30.61 5.90
N ALA A 113 -28.28 31.90 6.17
CA ALA A 113 -28.89 32.45 7.39
C ALA A 113 -30.39 32.69 7.22
N SER A 114 -31.16 32.34 8.23
CA SER A 114 -32.59 32.62 8.33
C SER A 114 -32.87 33.44 9.59
N PRO A 115 -33.95 34.23 9.61
CA PRO A 115 -34.29 35.03 10.78
C PRO A 115 -34.51 34.19 12.04
N GLY A 116 -33.98 34.64 13.15
CA GLY A 116 -34.07 33.96 14.45
C GLY A 116 -32.97 32.97 14.76
N MET A 117 -32.11 32.66 13.78
CA MET A 117 -31.01 31.73 14.00
C MET A 117 -29.97 32.26 14.99
N LEU A 118 -29.32 31.33 15.70
CA LEU A 118 -28.13 31.58 16.50
C LEU A 118 -26.91 31.53 15.61
N VAL A 119 -25.96 32.45 15.77
CA VAL A 119 -24.70 32.47 15.03
C VAL A 119 -23.52 32.41 15.99
N TYR A 120 -22.56 31.55 15.64
CA TYR A 120 -21.27 31.44 16.29
C TYR A 120 -20.19 31.76 15.28
N SER A 121 -19.13 32.45 15.71
CA SER A 121 -17.98 32.72 14.86
C SER A 121 -16.70 32.73 15.67
N ARG A 122 -15.56 32.87 14.99
CA ARG A 122 -14.29 33.17 15.65
C ARG A 122 -14.40 34.54 16.36
N LYS A 123 -13.68 34.68 17.49
CA LYS A 123 -13.73 35.92 18.29
C LYS A 123 -13.37 37.17 17.50
N GLU A 124 -12.37 37.08 16.64
CA GLU A 124 -11.92 38.19 15.78
C GLU A 124 -12.94 38.57 14.70
N ASP A 125 -13.81 37.67 14.32
CA ASP A 125 -14.85 37.90 13.29
C ASP A 125 -16.20 38.33 13.87
N GLU A 126 -16.34 38.39 15.21
CA GLU A 126 -17.58 38.72 15.91
C GLU A 126 -18.19 40.04 15.44
N GLU A 127 -17.40 41.12 15.45
CA GLU A 127 -17.88 42.46 15.07
C GLU A 127 -18.26 42.51 13.57
N ILE A 128 -17.51 41.80 12.72
CA ILE A 128 -17.80 41.69 11.30
C ILE A 128 -19.14 40.99 11.08
N VAL A 129 -19.37 39.86 11.76
CA VAL A 129 -20.63 39.11 11.67
C VAL A 129 -21.82 39.90 12.16
N LYS A 130 -21.69 40.59 13.30
CA LYS A 130 -22.76 41.48 13.83
C LYS A 130 -23.08 42.66 12.90
N SER A 131 -22.04 43.25 12.29
CA SER A 131 -22.22 44.33 11.30
C SER A 131 -22.94 43.81 10.06
N LEU A 132 -22.51 42.66 9.53
CA LEU A 132 -23.13 42.03 8.36
C LEU A 132 -24.57 41.61 8.59
N ALA A 133 -24.92 41.08 9.76
CA ALA A 133 -26.29 40.74 10.12
C ALA A 133 -27.21 41.96 10.05
N LYS A 134 -26.72 43.15 10.54
CA LYS A 134 -27.44 44.43 10.45
C LYS A 134 -27.53 44.91 9.01
N GLU A 135 -26.45 44.91 8.24
CA GLU A 135 -26.43 45.32 6.83
C GLU A 135 -27.40 44.49 5.98
N LEU A 136 -27.46 43.17 6.21
CA LEU A 136 -28.33 42.23 5.49
C LEU A 136 -29.78 42.23 6.02
N LYS A 137 -30.03 42.93 7.12
CA LYS A 137 -31.34 42.95 7.82
C LYS A 137 -31.84 41.57 8.20
N ILE A 138 -30.92 40.67 8.55
CA ILE A 138 -31.25 39.33 9.04
C ILE A 138 -31.21 39.39 10.57
N ASP A 139 -32.30 38.99 11.20
CA ASP A 139 -32.37 38.88 12.67
C ASP A 139 -31.58 37.64 13.13
N LEU A 140 -30.29 37.83 13.44
CA LEU A 140 -29.41 36.80 13.97
C LEU A 140 -29.06 37.10 15.42
N LYS A 141 -29.08 36.07 16.27
CA LYS A 141 -28.64 36.18 17.66
C LYS A 141 -27.24 35.63 17.79
N TYR A 142 -26.29 36.51 18.14
CA TYR A 142 -24.92 36.07 18.40
C TYR A 142 -24.88 35.26 19.69
N ALA A 143 -24.49 33.96 19.59
CA ALA A 143 -24.60 33.02 20.69
C ALA A 143 -23.24 32.66 21.35
N GLY A 144 -22.13 32.93 20.65
CA GLY A 144 -20.80 32.69 21.25
C GLY A 144 -19.66 32.50 20.24
N ASN A 145 -18.49 32.28 20.78
CA ASN A 145 -17.26 32.11 20.01
C ASN A 145 -16.88 30.66 19.86
N VAL A 146 -16.29 30.30 18.72
CA VAL A 146 -15.73 28.99 18.40
C VAL A 146 -14.29 29.12 17.92
N GLU A 147 -13.44 28.17 18.23
CA GLU A 147 -12.09 28.11 17.72
C GLU A 147 -12.09 27.54 16.30
N CYS A 148 -11.78 28.37 15.32
CA CYS A 148 -11.70 27.99 13.90
C CYS A 148 -10.86 29.01 13.12
N LEU A 149 -10.53 28.69 11.85
CA LEU A 149 -9.84 29.62 10.94
C LEU A 149 -10.69 30.84 10.57
N GLY A 150 -12.01 30.76 10.76
CA GLY A 150 -13.03 31.79 10.44
C GLY A 150 -14.29 31.12 9.92
N GLY A 151 -15.23 31.93 9.41
CA GLY A 151 -16.53 31.42 9.00
C GLY A 151 -17.55 31.50 10.14
N VAL A 152 -18.69 30.84 9.97
CA VAL A 152 -19.80 30.86 10.94
C VAL A 152 -20.40 29.48 11.14
N ILE A 153 -20.95 29.23 12.31
CA ILE A 153 -21.87 28.12 12.56
C ILE A 153 -23.27 28.78 12.77
N LEU A 154 -24.24 28.27 12.06
CA LEU A 154 -25.63 28.68 12.19
C LEU A 154 -26.44 27.57 12.86
N GLU A 155 -27.27 27.92 13.81
CA GLU A 155 -28.08 26.97 14.56
C GLU A 155 -29.53 27.52 14.63
N ASP A 156 -30.47 26.64 14.34
CA ASP A 156 -31.88 26.97 14.44
C ASP A 156 -32.28 27.19 15.91
N PRO A 157 -33.21 28.06 16.22
CA PRO A 157 -33.69 28.29 17.59
C PRO A 157 -34.20 27.06 18.33
N SER A 158 -34.65 26.04 17.60
CA SER A 158 -35.04 24.75 18.16
C SER A 158 -33.83 23.86 18.55
N GLY A 159 -32.64 24.15 18.03
CA GLY A 159 -31.44 23.31 18.18
C GLY A 159 -31.42 22.04 17.31
N GLU A 160 -32.44 21.85 16.47
CA GLU A 160 -32.56 20.67 15.62
C GLU A 160 -31.64 20.70 14.38
N VAL A 161 -31.39 21.90 13.88
CA VAL A 161 -30.56 22.11 12.69
C VAL A 161 -29.36 22.97 13.03
N ARG A 162 -28.17 22.42 12.80
CA ARG A 162 -26.89 23.12 12.95
C ARG A 162 -26.08 23.00 11.69
N VAL A 163 -25.76 24.11 11.05
CA VAL A 163 -24.99 24.18 9.81
C VAL A 163 -23.60 24.70 10.12
N ASN A 164 -22.60 23.90 9.91
CA ASN A 164 -21.21 24.29 10.09
C ASN A 164 -20.64 24.85 8.78
N LEU A 165 -20.44 26.18 8.74
CA LEU A 165 -19.87 26.90 7.61
C LEU A 165 -18.53 27.55 8.00
N THR A 166 -17.81 26.94 8.92
CA THR A 166 -16.43 27.35 9.22
C THR A 166 -15.53 27.11 8.03
N PHE A 167 -14.49 27.91 7.88
CA PHE A 167 -13.53 27.74 6.80
C PHE A 167 -12.79 26.39 6.90
N ASP A 168 -12.61 25.86 8.11
CA ASP A 168 -12.09 24.53 8.34
C ASP A 168 -12.94 23.46 7.66
N GLU A 169 -14.25 23.51 7.90
CA GLU A 169 -15.21 22.56 7.31
C GLU A 169 -15.30 22.71 5.79
N LEU A 170 -15.34 23.95 5.29
CA LEU A 170 -15.36 24.21 3.86
C LEU A 170 -14.09 23.72 3.16
N ILE A 171 -12.91 23.87 3.79
CA ILE A 171 -11.66 23.32 3.26
C ILE A 171 -11.70 21.78 3.24
N ASN A 172 -12.25 21.13 4.28
CA ASN A 172 -12.41 19.68 4.30
C ASN A 172 -13.34 19.19 3.19
N GLN A 173 -14.46 19.86 2.96
CA GLN A 173 -15.37 19.55 1.86
C GLN A 173 -14.71 19.73 0.48
N VAL A 174 -13.93 20.78 0.30
CA VAL A 174 -13.13 21.00 -0.91
C VAL A 174 -12.08 19.89 -1.06
N TYR A 175 -11.43 19.51 0.03
CA TYR A 175 -10.47 18.39 0.03
C TYR A 175 -11.12 17.11 -0.50
N GLU A 176 -12.25 16.70 0.09
CA GLU A 176 -12.95 15.48 -0.32
C GLU A 176 -13.43 15.51 -1.78
N GLN A 177 -13.98 16.64 -2.20
CA GLN A 177 -14.52 16.80 -3.55
C GLN A 177 -13.46 16.96 -4.64
N LYS A 178 -12.35 17.65 -4.32
CA LYS A 178 -11.34 18.06 -5.31
C LYS A 178 -10.02 17.26 -5.26
N MET A 179 -9.85 16.40 -4.27
CA MET A 179 -8.63 15.61 -4.12
C MET A 179 -8.27 14.83 -5.39
N SER A 180 -9.25 14.20 -6.03
CA SER A 180 -9.03 13.45 -7.27
C SER A 180 -8.61 14.35 -8.45
N GLU A 181 -9.18 15.55 -8.54
CA GLU A 181 -8.86 16.52 -9.58
C GLU A 181 -7.45 17.10 -9.39
N VAL A 182 -7.14 17.49 -8.15
CA VAL A 182 -5.80 18.00 -7.79
C VAL A 182 -4.75 16.91 -7.99
N SER A 183 -5.04 15.68 -7.61
CA SER A 183 -4.15 14.54 -7.85
C SER A 183 -3.84 14.33 -9.33
N LYS A 184 -4.84 14.44 -10.20
CA LYS A 184 -4.65 14.34 -11.66
C LYS A 184 -3.82 15.48 -12.22
N ILE A 185 -3.97 16.69 -11.71
CA ILE A 185 -3.18 17.85 -12.14
C ILE A 185 -1.71 17.69 -11.75
N LEU A 186 -1.44 17.15 -10.58
CA LEU A 186 -0.09 17.03 -10.04
C LEU A 186 0.67 15.82 -10.53
N PHE A 187 -0.02 14.71 -10.78
CA PHE A 187 0.62 13.41 -11.04
C PHE A 187 0.21 12.76 -12.37
N GLY A 188 -0.74 13.32 -13.11
CA GLY A 188 -1.19 12.88 -14.42
C GLY A 188 -2.32 11.91 -14.35
#